data_dc5a8bfd3d355d313449b5df643a00d4
#
_entry.id   dc5a8bfd3d355d313449b5df643a00d4
#
_cell.length_a   1.000
_cell.length_b   1.000
_cell.length_c   1.000
_cell.angle_alpha   90.00
_cell.angle_beta   90.00
_cell.angle_gamma   90.00
#
_symmetry.space_group_name_H-M   'P 1'
#
loop_
_entity.id
_entity.type
_entity.pdbx_description
1 polymer ?
#
loop_
_entity_poly.entity_id
_entity_poly.type
_entity_poly.pdbx_seq_one_letter_code
_entity_poly.pdbx_strand_id
1 'polypeptide(L)'
;QLSRGVRTIVITGTNGKTTSTHIVAQALENMGEEAFYNRSGANLIQGITTEFAIRSSMTGKPRYKLAAIECDEGALRRVCKQIDPDVLVVTNVFRDQLDRYGEVTHTLENIMAGVENSPHATLCLNADDSMVASIARKVDNDVIFYGVSCEIYPERVTDLSDATHCIMCGTEYAYDYITFAHLGGFRCPSCGYARPMPMVSVDRILERKSDSCVLEMSVDGVSSVVPVDVPAGYDIYNCACVVAGLLAFGFPKERAFEALGKFKHGFGRSEVLDVHGTKVRLMLMKNPAGCNQIINLLLNETDEDMGLVCILNDQECDGTDVSWIYDAGWEAICAHKTSAICSGDRAEDMALRLKYAGMPASGIRILHDYGELIEELGRMERNVTVVANYSAMLAFRAKAASVLGLAGFWEG
;
A
#
# COMPACT_ATOMS: atom_id res chain seq x y z
N GLN A 1 13.30 -3.40 26.59
CA GLN A 1 13.32 -4.72 27.30
C GLN A 1 12.40 -5.73 26.61
N LEU A 2 11.19 -5.32 26.18
CA LEU A 2 10.18 -6.22 25.59
C LEU A 2 10.58 -6.78 24.22
N SER A 3 11.42 -6.07 23.45
CA SER A 3 11.93 -6.51 22.14
C SER A 3 13.20 -7.36 22.22
N ARG A 4 13.81 -7.46 23.40
CA ARG A 4 15.12 -8.11 23.54
C ARG A 4 15.08 -9.60 23.19
N GLY A 5 15.83 -9.97 22.14
CA GLY A 5 15.87 -11.35 21.64
C GLY A 5 14.74 -11.69 20.67
N VAL A 6 13.96 -10.71 20.24
CA VAL A 6 13.02 -10.84 19.12
C VAL A 6 13.70 -10.26 17.88
N ARG A 7 13.86 -11.07 16.85
CA ARG A 7 14.29 -10.61 15.54
C ARG A 7 13.13 -9.89 14.85
N THR A 8 13.39 -8.74 14.25
CA THR A 8 12.32 -7.88 13.74
C THR A 8 12.54 -7.44 12.30
N ILE A 9 11.48 -7.52 11.50
CA ILE A 9 11.34 -6.79 10.24
C ILE A 9 10.47 -5.58 10.51
N VAL A 10 10.99 -4.38 10.34
CA VAL A 10 10.24 -3.13 10.41
C VAL A 10 9.94 -2.65 9.01
N ILE A 11 8.67 -2.32 8.72
CA ILE A 11 8.21 -1.88 7.40
C ILE A 11 7.66 -0.46 7.53
N THR A 12 8.19 0.46 6.73
CA THR A 12 7.82 1.87 6.69
C THR A 12 7.69 2.39 5.26
N GLY A 13 7.22 3.63 5.09
CA GLY A 13 6.99 4.31 3.80
C GLY A 13 5.52 4.68 3.61
N THR A 14 5.21 5.53 2.65
CA THR A 14 3.88 6.17 2.54
C THR A 14 2.78 5.15 2.26
N ASN A 15 2.94 4.29 1.26
CA ASN A 15 1.95 3.31 0.84
C ASN A 15 2.49 1.88 0.94
N GLY A 16 1.58 0.92 1.15
CA GLY A 16 1.90 -0.51 1.16
C GLY A 16 2.36 -1.08 2.52
N LYS A 17 2.59 -0.26 3.56
CA LYS A 17 3.04 -0.70 4.89
C LYS A 17 2.21 -1.85 5.47
N THR A 18 0.92 -1.62 5.65
CA THR A 18 0.00 -2.60 6.29
C THR A 18 -0.09 -3.88 5.48
N THR A 19 -0.25 -3.76 4.16
CA THR A 19 -0.33 -4.92 3.26
C THR A 19 0.96 -5.73 3.30
N SER A 20 2.12 -5.08 3.17
CA SER A 20 3.43 -5.77 3.22
C SER A 20 3.67 -6.43 4.57
N THR A 21 3.31 -5.77 5.68
CA THR A 21 3.43 -6.35 7.03
C THR A 21 2.55 -7.59 7.17
N HIS A 22 1.33 -7.54 6.64
CA HIS A 22 0.41 -8.67 6.67
C HIS A 22 0.91 -9.85 5.80
N ILE A 23 1.41 -9.55 4.58
CA ILE A 23 2.00 -10.59 3.72
C ILE A 23 3.22 -11.23 4.40
N VAL A 24 4.12 -10.44 5.01
CA VAL A 24 5.28 -10.97 5.77
C VAL A 24 4.80 -11.87 6.91
N ALA A 25 3.80 -11.43 7.68
CA ALA A 25 3.30 -12.19 8.81
C ALA A 25 2.71 -13.54 8.37
N GLN A 26 1.85 -13.55 7.34
CA GLN A 26 1.32 -14.79 6.77
C GLN A 26 2.42 -15.66 6.14
N ALA A 27 3.40 -15.05 5.48
CA ALA A 27 4.51 -15.80 4.91
C ALA A 27 5.32 -16.52 5.99
N LEU A 28 5.61 -15.84 7.12
CA LEU A 28 6.27 -16.47 8.27
C LEU A 28 5.43 -17.62 8.85
N GLU A 29 4.13 -17.42 9.01
CA GLU A 29 3.20 -18.46 9.44
C GLU A 29 3.16 -19.66 8.47
N ASN A 30 3.08 -19.41 7.15
CA ASN A 30 3.13 -20.41 6.11
C ASN A 30 4.45 -21.21 6.10
N MET A 31 5.53 -20.60 6.58
CA MET A 31 6.83 -21.25 6.79
C MET A 31 6.91 -22.04 8.11
N GLY A 32 5.87 -21.97 8.96
CA GLY A 32 5.85 -22.60 10.28
C GLY A 32 6.63 -21.82 11.35
N GLU A 33 6.90 -20.56 11.14
CA GLU A 33 7.59 -19.68 12.08
C GLU A 33 6.60 -19.03 13.05
N GLU A 34 6.93 -18.99 14.33
CA GLU A 34 6.14 -18.27 15.34
C GLU A 34 6.49 -16.77 15.32
N ALA A 35 5.69 -16.00 14.63
CA ALA A 35 5.84 -14.55 14.52
C ALA A 35 4.60 -13.83 15.01
N PHE A 36 4.75 -12.54 15.38
CA PHE A 36 3.63 -11.65 15.61
C PHE A 36 3.79 -10.36 14.78
N TYR A 37 2.71 -9.62 14.65
CA TYR A 37 2.66 -8.32 13.99
C TYR A 37 1.64 -7.41 14.70
N ASN A 38 1.71 -6.11 14.43
CA ASN A 38 0.77 -5.15 15.02
C ASN A 38 -0.57 -5.17 14.26
N ARG A 39 -1.44 -6.13 14.61
CA ARG A 39 -2.73 -6.42 13.95
C ARG A 39 -3.69 -5.24 13.88
N SER A 40 -3.63 -4.36 14.86
CA SER A 40 -4.49 -3.19 14.95
C SER A 40 -4.16 -2.08 13.95
N GLY A 41 -3.11 -2.23 13.11
CA GLY A 41 -2.57 -1.15 12.28
C GLY A 41 -2.04 0.03 13.12
N ALA A 42 -1.86 -0.17 14.45
CA ALA A 42 -1.33 0.82 15.36
C ALA A 42 0.19 0.95 15.16
N ASN A 43 0.58 1.76 14.18
CA ASN A 43 1.94 1.92 13.66
C ASN A 43 2.74 3.02 14.39
N LEU A 44 2.17 3.63 15.44
CA LEU A 44 2.86 4.55 16.33
C LEU A 44 3.49 3.81 17.51
N ILE A 45 4.42 4.48 18.20
CA ILE A 45 5.18 3.88 19.30
C ILE A 45 4.31 3.24 20.38
N GLN A 46 3.16 3.83 20.70
CA GLN A 46 2.23 3.33 21.71
C GLN A 46 1.63 1.99 21.28
N GLY A 47 1.14 1.89 20.04
CA GLY A 47 0.55 0.67 19.49
C GLY A 47 1.58 -0.45 19.40
N ILE A 48 2.76 -0.16 18.84
CA ILE A 48 3.87 -1.11 18.75
C ILE A 48 4.27 -1.62 20.16
N THR A 49 4.40 -0.69 21.12
CA THR A 49 4.75 -1.06 22.51
C THR A 49 3.68 -1.97 23.13
N THR A 50 2.42 -1.68 22.88
CA THR A 50 1.28 -2.49 23.35
C THR A 50 1.34 -3.91 22.80
N GLU A 51 1.62 -4.06 21.49
CA GLU A 51 1.76 -5.39 20.88
C GLU A 51 2.91 -6.18 21.51
N PHE A 52 4.08 -5.58 21.69
CA PHE A 52 5.18 -6.25 22.39
C PHE A 52 4.82 -6.62 23.84
N ALA A 53 4.07 -5.78 24.54
CA ALA A 53 3.63 -6.06 25.91
C ALA A 53 2.66 -7.23 25.97
N ILE A 54 1.64 -7.27 25.13
CA ILE A 54 0.66 -8.36 25.05
C ILE A 54 1.35 -9.69 24.69
N ARG A 55 2.37 -9.65 23.83
CA ARG A 55 3.13 -10.81 23.37
C ARG A 55 4.28 -11.21 24.30
N SER A 56 4.37 -10.61 25.48
CA SER A 56 5.35 -10.92 26.50
C SER A 56 4.71 -11.61 27.71
N SER A 57 5.54 -12.27 28.51
CA SER A 57 5.13 -12.81 29.80
C SER A 57 4.99 -11.68 30.84
N MET A 58 4.40 -11.96 31.99
CA MET A 58 4.32 -11.05 33.13
C MET A 58 5.68 -10.54 33.61
N THR A 59 6.76 -11.28 33.32
CA THR A 59 8.16 -10.91 33.64
C THR A 59 8.83 -10.12 32.51
N GLY A 60 8.11 -9.77 31.43
CA GLY A 60 8.64 -9.03 30.30
C GLY A 60 9.46 -9.86 29.31
N LYS A 61 9.43 -11.21 29.40
CA LYS A 61 10.08 -12.07 28.40
C LYS A 61 9.19 -12.23 27.17
N PRO A 62 9.69 -11.99 25.94
CA PRO A 62 8.95 -12.24 24.72
C PRO A 62 8.52 -13.72 24.62
N ARG A 63 7.31 -13.94 24.08
CA ARG A 63 6.78 -15.27 23.76
C ARG A 63 7.08 -15.70 22.34
N TYR A 64 7.49 -14.77 21.50
CA TYR A 64 7.79 -14.95 20.08
C TYR A 64 9.24 -14.58 19.80
N LYS A 65 9.81 -15.22 18.80
CA LYS A 65 11.20 -14.96 18.36
C LYS A 65 11.28 -14.00 17.19
N LEU A 66 10.18 -13.87 16.45
CA LEU A 66 10.08 -13.07 15.24
C LEU A 66 8.93 -12.07 15.34
N ALA A 67 9.10 -10.88 14.73
CA ALA A 67 8.05 -9.90 14.60
C ALA A 67 8.12 -9.17 13.27
N ALA A 68 6.95 -8.93 12.66
CA ALA A 68 6.76 -8.04 11.54
C ALA A 68 6.04 -6.78 12.03
N ILE A 69 6.70 -5.63 11.94
CA ILE A 69 6.24 -4.38 12.56
C ILE A 69 5.98 -3.34 11.48
N GLU A 70 4.72 -2.95 11.32
CA GLU A 70 4.36 -1.73 10.60
C GLU A 70 4.76 -0.52 11.43
N CYS A 71 5.48 0.44 10.85
CA CYS A 71 5.89 1.66 11.52
C CYS A 71 5.59 2.88 10.67
N ASP A 72 4.97 3.88 11.29
CA ASP A 72 4.77 5.20 10.71
C ASP A 72 6.12 5.93 10.57
N GLU A 73 6.31 6.69 9.49
CA GLU A 73 7.55 7.36 9.14
C GLU A 73 7.98 8.36 10.23
N GLY A 74 7.03 9.09 10.79
CA GLY A 74 7.28 10.04 11.88
C GLY A 74 7.64 9.38 13.22
N ALA A 75 7.21 8.11 13.41
CA ALA A 75 7.53 7.33 14.60
C ALA A 75 8.84 6.54 14.46
N LEU A 76 9.32 6.31 13.22
CA LEU A 76 10.40 5.37 12.90
C LEU A 76 11.68 5.64 13.72
N ARG A 77 12.09 6.89 13.79
CA ARG A 77 13.27 7.30 14.58
C ARG A 77 13.23 6.79 16.02
N ARG A 78 12.05 6.86 16.66
CA ARG A 78 11.88 6.46 18.06
C ARG A 78 11.76 4.94 18.19
N VAL A 79 11.09 4.31 17.25
CA VAL A 79 10.88 2.88 17.21
C VAL A 79 12.21 2.15 16.98
N CYS A 80 12.98 2.53 15.96
CA CYS A 80 14.27 1.92 15.65
C CYS A 80 15.26 2.02 16.82
N LYS A 81 15.29 3.16 17.50
CA LYS A 81 16.14 3.31 18.69
C LYS A 81 15.83 2.34 19.83
N GLN A 82 14.58 1.82 19.90
CA GLN A 82 14.13 0.94 20.98
C GLN A 82 14.11 -0.53 20.58
N ILE A 83 13.83 -0.81 19.30
CA ILE A 83 13.69 -2.17 18.78
C ILE A 83 15.02 -2.71 18.26
N ASP A 84 15.84 -1.84 17.62
CA ASP A 84 17.07 -2.21 16.89
C ASP A 84 16.77 -3.32 15.86
N PRO A 85 16.09 -2.98 14.75
CA PRO A 85 15.57 -3.98 13.82
C PRO A 85 16.69 -4.74 13.09
N ASP A 86 16.46 -6.02 12.81
CA ASP A 86 17.36 -6.82 11.95
C ASP A 86 17.19 -6.45 10.46
N VAL A 87 15.96 -6.11 10.07
CA VAL A 87 15.62 -5.70 8.70
C VAL A 87 14.72 -4.48 8.73
N LEU A 88 15.06 -3.50 7.91
CA LEU A 88 14.25 -2.31 7.71
C LEU A 88 13.86 -2.20 6.23
N VAL A 89 12.56 -2.30 5.96
CA VAL A 89 11.98 -2.19 4.61
C VAL A 89 11.41 -0.79 4.43
N VAL A 90 11.79 -0.11 3.36
CA VAL A 90 11.22 1.18 2.94
C VAL A 90 10.48 0.99 1.64
N THR A 91 9.15 1.16 1.67
CA THR A 91 8.29 0.86 0.52
C THR A 91 8.35 1.93 -0.56
N ASN A 92 8.04 3.15 -0.21
CA ASN A 92 8.03 4.30 -1.12
C ASN A 92 7.86 5.60 -0.33
N VAL A 93 8.08 6.73 -0.99
CA VAL A 93 7.88 8.07 -0.42
C VAL A 93 7.02 8.87 -1.38
N PHE A 94 5.77 9.12 -0.99
CA PHE A 94 4.81 9.93 -1.70
C PHE A 94 4.31 11.06 -0.82
N ARG A 95 3.71 12.07 -1.46
CA ARG A 95 2.93 13.06 -0.76
C ARG A 95 1.74 12.37 -0.10
N ASP A 96 1.65 12.51 1.21
CA ASP A 96 0.51 12.09 2.02
C ASP A 96 -0.16 13.35 2.59
N GLN A 97 -0.99 13.25 3.58
CA GLN A 97 -1.70 14.35 4.22
C GLN A 97 -0.71 15.49 4.58
N LEU A 98 -0.73 16.58 3.79
CA LEU A 98 0.21 17.71 3.95
C LEU A 98 0.10 18.38 5.32
N ASP A 99 -1.08 18.37 5.91
CA ASP A 99 -1.37 18.88 7.26
C ASP A 99 -0.70 18.07 8.38
N ARG A 100 -0.35 16.79 8.15
CA ARG A 100 0.30 15.92 9.15
C ARG A 100 1.80 15.74 8.95
N TYR A 101 2.26 15.65 7.71
CA TYR A 101 3.64 15.20 7.39
C TYR A 101 4.46 16.23 6.61
N GLY A 102 3.84 17.32 6.15
CA GLY A 102 4.54 18.33 5.36
C GLY A 102 5.00 17.81 4.00
N GLU A 103 6.12 18.34 3.52
CA GLU A 103 6.67 17.98 2.21
C GLU A 103 7.30 16.58 2.22
N VAL A 104 7.40 15.98 1.05
CA VAL A 104 8.00 14.64 0.78
C VAL A 104 9.43 14.54 1.34
N THR A 105 10.19 15.64 1.32
CA THR A 105 11.54 15.75 1.87
C THR A 105 11.56 15.50 3.37
N HIS A 106 10.58 16.01 4.12
CA HIS A 106 10.48 15.78 5.55
C HIS A 106 10.20 14.31 5.91
N THR A 107 9.37 13.65 5.11
CA THR A 107 9.13 12.21 5.24
C THR A 107 10.42 11.41 5.04
N LEU A 108 11.20 11.75 4.01
CA LEU A 108 12.51 11.13 3.78
C LEU A 108 13.49 11.38 4.92
N GLU A 109 13.54 12.60 5.50
CA GLU A 109 14.36 12.92 6.66
C GLU A 109 13.98 12.07 7.88
N ASN A 110 12.69 11.87 8.14
CA ASN A 110 12.22 11.02 9.22
C ASN A 110 12.65 9.55 9.02
N ILE A 111 12.56 9.05 7.79
CA ILE A 111 13.03 7.70 7.44
C ILE A 111 14.54 7.61 7.66
N MET A 112 15.31 8.58 7.16
CA MET A 112 16.77 8.63 7.36
C MET A 112 17.15 8.61 8.84
N ALA A 113 16.46 9.39 9.67
CA ALA A 113 16.70 9.40 11.12
C ALA A 113 16.37 8.04 11.78
N GLY A 114 15.47 7.25 11.20
CA GLY A 114 15.20 5.87 11.59
C GLY A 114 16.32 4.93 11.19
N VAL A 115 16.79 5.04 9.95
CA VAL A 115 17.92 4.24 9.42
C VAL A 115 19.19 4.49 10.24
N GLU A 116 19.52 5.73 10.56
CA GLU A 116 20.67 6.10 11.42
C GLU A 116 20.61 5.46 12.81
N ASN A 117 19.41 5.18 13.33
CA ASN A 117 19.22 4.46 14.59
C ASN A 117 19.17 2.92 14.43
N SER A 118 19.45 2.42 13.23
CA SER A 118 19.42 0.98 12.87
C SER A 118 20.71 0.57 12.15
N PRO A 119 21.90 0.80 12.71
CA PRO A 119 23.18 0.62 12.00
C PRO A 119 23.47 -0.83 11.61
N HIS A 120 22.79 -1.78 12.23
CA HIS A 120 22.99 -3.23 11.98
C HIS A 120 21.90 -3.83 11.08
N ALA A 121 20.85 -3.05 10.78
CA ALA A 121 19.75 -3.53 9.95
C ALA A 121 20.19 -3.73 8.50
N THR A 122 19.78 -4.83 7.88
CA THR A 122 19.77 -4.92 6.43
C THR A 122 18.63 -4.06 5.89
N LEU A 123 18.90 -3.15 4.98
CA LEU A 123 17.92 -2.26 4.38
C LEU A 123 17.34 -2.91 3.11
N CYS A 124 16.02 -3.04 3.03
CA CYS A 124 15.33 -3.39 1.80
C CYS A 124 14.73 -2.12 1.20
N LEU A 125 15.32 -1.63 0.12
CA LEU A 125 14.99 -0.34 -0.49
C LEU A 125 14.35 -0.51 -1.87
N ASN A 126 13.30 0.25 -2.14
CA ASN A 126 12.68 0.29 -3.47
C ASN A 126 13.62 0.96 -4.47
N ALA A 127 14.10 0.19 -5.44
CA ALA A 127 15.00 0.67 -6.50
C ALA A 127 14.32 1.69 -7.43
N ASP A 128 13.01 1.59 -7.59
CA ASP A 128 12.21 2.37 -8.53
C ASP A 128 11.87 3.76 -7.99
N ASP A 129 11.99 3.96 -6.68
CA ASP A 129 11.81 5.25 -6.01
C ASP A 129 13.17 5.94 -5.83
N SER A 130 13.39 7.04 -6.56
CA SER A 130 14.66 7.76 -6.54
C SER A 130 15.03 8.32 -5.17
N MET A 131 14.05 8.65 -4.34
CA MET A 131 14.25 9.15 -2.97
C MET A 131 14.63 8.01 -2.04
N VAL A 132 13.91 6.88 -2.09
CA VAL A 132 14.22 5.69 -1.30
C VAL A 132 15.58 5.11 -1.70
N ALA A 133 15.85 4.98 -3.01
CA ALA A 133 17.13 4.49 -3.50
C ALA A 133 18.32 5.38 -3.09
N SER A 134 18.08 6.69 -2.88
CA SER A 134 19.13 7.62 -2.44
C SER A 134 19.66 7.33 -1.03
N ILE A 135 18.87 6.67 -0.19
CA ILE A 135 19.25 6.29 1.19
C ILE A 135 20.55 5.50 1.18
N ALA A 136 20.69 4.53 0.28
CA ALA A 136 21.87 3.69 0.16
C ALA A 136 23.19 4.45 -0.05
N ARG A 137 23.13 5.69 -0.52
CA ARG A 137 24.33 6.53 -0.72
C ARG A 137 24.79 7.26 0.55
N LYS A 138 24.02 7.18 1.62
CA LYS A 138 24.24 7.96 2.85
C LYS A 138 24.49 7.08 4.07
N VAL A 139 24.49 5.75 3.89
CA VAL A 139 24.56 4.76 4.98
C VAL A 139 25.55 3.65 4.63
N ASP A 140 26.07 2.97 5.66
CA ASP A 140 27.00 1.85 5.53
C ASP A 140 26.31 0.48 5.72
N ASN A 141 24.99 0.47 5.84
CA ASN A 141 24.19 -0.74 5.99
C ASN A 141 24.27 -1.64 4.75
N ASP A 142 24.13 -2.95 4.94
CA ASP A 142 23.85 -3.86 3.83
C ASP A 142 22.49 -3.49 3.19
N VAL A 143 22.45 -3.45 1.85
CA VAL A 143 21.27 -3.04 1.10
C VAL A 143 20.84 -4.12 0.13
N ILE A 144 19.57 -4.50 0.17
CA ILE A 144 18.87 -5.27 -0.85
C ILE A 144 17.93 -4.33 -1.58
N PHE A 145 18.19 -4.08 -2.86
CA PHE A 145 17.26 -3.37 -3.71
C PHE A 145 16.20 -4.32 -4.26
N TYR A 146 14.94 -3.87 -4.25
CA TYR A 146 13.84 -4.55 -4.91
C TYR A 146 13.09 -3.59 -5.83
N GLY A 147 12.38 -4.10 -6.82
CA GLY A 147 11.62 -3.26 -7.76
C GLY A 147 10.80 -4.04 -8.76
N VAL A 148 10.18 -3.31 -9.69
CA VAL A 148 9.36 -3.84 -10.78
C VAL A 148 9.99 -3.39 -12.10
N SER A 149 10.36 -4.32 -12.96
CA SER A 149 11.09 -4.08 -14.22
C SER A 149 10.20 -4.19 -15.45
N CYS A 150 8.88 -4.08 -15.27
CA CYS A 150 7.89 -4.10 -16.35
C CYS A 150 6.80 -3.07 -16.11
N GLU A 151 6.07 -2.73 -17.16
CA GLU A 151 4.84 -1.94 -17.02
C GLU A 151 3.77 -2.76 -16.30
N ILE A 152 3.11 -2.13 -15.31
CA ILE A 152 2.06 -2.79 -14.54
C ILE A 152 0.72 -2.72 -15.29
N TYR A 153 0.41 -1.56 -15.90
CA TYR A 153 -0.81 -1.32 -16.64
C TYR A 153 -0.52 -0.79 -18.03
N PRO A 154 -1.15 -1.33 -19.09
CA PRO A 154 -1.05 -0.79 -20.45
C PRO A 154 -1.72 0.59 -20.57
N GLU A 155 -2.83 0.81 -19.86
CA GLU A 155 -3.50 2.09 -19.76
C GLU A 155 -3.35 2.66 -18.35
N ARG A 156 -2.94 3.92 -18.24
CA ARG A 156 -2.70 4.55 -16.94
C ARG A 156 -3.02 6.04 -16.97
N VAL A 157 -3.39 6.54 -15.82
CA VAL A 157 -3.50 7.98 -15.58
C VAL A 157 -2.10 8.61 -15.63
N THR A 158 -2.00 9.80 -16.20
CA THR A 158 -0.79 10.61 -16.08
C THR A 158 -0.73 11.17 -14.66
N ASP A 159 0.06 10.54 -13.81
CA ASP A 159 0.19 10.90 -12.41
C ASP A 159 0.95 12.22 -12.23
N LEU A 160 0.55 13.00 -11.23
CA LEU A 160 1.39 14.03 -10.66
C LEU A 160 2.57 13.35 -9.97
N SER A 161 3.77 13.58 -10.49
CA SER A 161 4.99 13.00 -9.92
C SER A 161 5.50 13.86 -8.77
N ASP A 162 5.65 13.27 -7.60
CA ASP A 162 6.21 13.94 -6.41
C ASP A 162 7.74 14.08 -6.48
N ALA A 163 8.40 13.39 -7.41
CA ALA A 163 9.85 13.38 -7.60
C ALA A 163 10.22 13.54 -9.08
N THR A 164 9.95 14.71 -9.64
CA THR A 164 10.30 15.02 -11.05
C THR A 164 11.77 15.34 -11.25
N HIS A 165 12.45 15.80 -10.19
CA HIS A 165 13.82 16.31 -10.26
C HIS A 165 14.78 15.48 -9.42
N CYS A 166 16.00 15.36 -9.93
CA CYS A 166 17.06 14.58 -9.30
C CYS A 166 17.40 15.11 -7.90
N ILE A 167 17.23 14.25 -6.90
CA ILE A 167 17.55 14.57 -5.50
C ILE A 167 19.04 14.92 -5.28
N MET A 168 19.93 14.57 -6.24
CA MET A 168 21.37 14.86 -6.14
C MET A 168 21.76 16.19 -6.72
N CYS A 169 21.14 16.63 -7.85
CA CYS A 169 21.58 17.82 -8.57
C CYS A 169 20.45 18.73 -9.08
N GLY A 170 19.20 18.40 -8.82
CA GLY A 170 18.04 19.20 -9.20
C GLY A 170 17.66 19.17 -10.69
N THR A 171 18.33 18.37 -11.53
CA THR A 171 17.98 18.22 -12.94
C THR A 171 16.77 17.31 -13.08
N GLU A 172 15.88 17.60 -14.02
CA GLU A 172 14.73 16.74 -14.33
C GLU A 172 15.15 15.31 -14.69
N TYR A 173 14.46 14.31 -14.15
CA TYR A 173 14.73 12.91 -14.47
C TYR A 173 14.25 12.55 -15.87
N ALA A 174 14.98 11.70 -16.55
CA ALA A 174 14.51 10.90 -17.68
C ALA A 174 14.13 9.51 -17.18
N TYR A 175 13.12 8.91 -17.80
CA TYR A 175 12.64 7.58 -17.47
C TYR A 175 12.72 6.66 -18.67
N ASP A 176 13.23 5.46 -18.49
CA ASP A 176 13.18 4.42 -19.50
C ASP A 176 11.79 3.76 -19.54
N TYR A 177 11.15 3.66 -18.37
CA TYR A 177 9.75 3.29 -18.19
C TYR A 177 9.25 3.84 -16.85
N ILE A 178 7.94 4.04 -16.73
CA ILE A 178 7.28 4.40 -15.49
C ILE A 178 6.27 3.31 -15.18
N THR A 179 6.35 2.76 -13.97
CA THR A 179 5.38 1.80 -13.49
C THR A 179 4.18 2.51 -12.87
N PHE A 180 4.47 3.57 -12.09
CA PHE A 180 3.46 4.28 -11.34
C PHE A 180 4.02 5.60 -10.78
N ALA A 181 3.33 6.73 -10.99
CA ALA A 181 3.74 8.07 -10.55
C ALA A 181 5.21 8.35 -10.92
N HIS A 182 6.08 8.50 -9.91
CA HIS A 182 7.52 8.66 -10.09
C HIS A 182 8.32 7.36 -9.95
N LEU A 183 7.66 6.22 -9.78
CA LEU A 183 8.33 4.93 -9.69
C LEU A 183 8.63 4.38 -11.08
N GLY A 184 9.85 3.88 -11.27
CA GLY A 184 10.26 3.26 -12.54
C GLY A 184 11.75 3.30 -12.80
N GLY A 185 12.12 3.16 -14.06
CA GLY A 185 13.49 3.21 -14.56
C GLY A 185 14.02 4.64 -14.68
N PHE A 186 14.17 5.36 -13.57
CA PHE A 186 14.66 6.73 -13.57
C PHE A 186 16.16 6.84 -13.84
N ARG A 187 16.56 7.92 -14.51
CA ARG A 187 17.97 8.31 -14.67
C ARG A 187 18.11 9.83 -14.75
N CYS A 188 19.13 10.37 -14.13
CA CYS A 188 19.49 11.78 -14.23
C CYS A 188 20.46 11.99 -15.39
N PRO A 189 20.11 12.76 -16.42
CA PRO A 189 21.00 13.00 -17.58
C PRO A 189 22.21 13.86 -17.23
N SER A 190 22.20 14.57 -16.10
CA SER A 190 23.28 15.47 -15.69
C SER A 190 24.32 14.80 -14.81
N CYS A 191 23.90 14.18 -13.67
CA CYS A 191 24.86 13.62 -12.69
C CYS A 191 25.00 12.10 -12.77
N GLY A 192 24.24 11.42 -13.62
CA GLY A 192 24.29 9.97 -13.78
C GLY A 192 23.64 9.17 -12.66
N TYR A 193 22.94 9.84 -11.70
CA TYR A 193 22.17 9.11 -10.68
C TYR A 193 21.01 8.39 -11.38
N ALA A 194 20.93 7.09 -11.17
CA ALA A 194 19.95 6.25 -11.85
C ALA A 194 19.45 5.13 -10.93
N ARG A 195 18.36 4.51 -11.34
CA ARG A 195 17.78 3.34 -10.71
C ARG A 195 18.85 2.27 -10.46
N PRO A 196 19.04 1.83 -9.21
CA PRO A 196 19.91 0.70 -8.93
C PRO A 196 19.35 -0.60 -9.54
N MET A 197 20.24 -1.53 -9.85
CA MET A 197 19.81 -2.86 -10.26
C MET A 197 19.16 -3.58 -9.06
N PRO A 198 17.89 -3.99 -9.12
CA PRO A 198 17.26 -4.71 -8.03
C PRO A 198 17.77 -6.14 -7.94
N MET A 199 18.07 -6.61 -6.74
CA MET A 199 18.37 -8.00 -6.43
C MET A 199 17.08 -8.84 -6.53
N VAL A 200 15.95 -8.27 -6.07
CA VAL A 200 14.63 -8.87 -6.19
C VAL A 200 13.80 -8.05 -7.16
N SER A 201 13.39 -8.66 -8.27
CA SER A 201 12.63 -7.98 -9.32
C SER A 201 11.37 -8.73 -9.68
N VAL A 202 10.30 -7.99 -9.98
CA VAL A 202 9.19 -8.50 -10.76
C VAL A 202 9.47 -8.12 -12.22
N ASP A 203 9.76 -9.12 -13.03
CA ASP A 203 10.23 -8.90 -14.39
C ASP A 203 9.09 -8.89 -15.41
N ARG A 204 8.03 -9.67 -15.15
CA ARG A 204 6.82 -9.70 -16.00
C ARG A 204 5.57 -10.08 -15.19
N ILE A 205 4.43 -9.61 -15.66
CA ILE A 205 3.10 -10.07 -15.25
C ILE A 205 2.63 -11.02 -16.35
N LEU A 206 2.63 -12.33 -16.07
CA LEU A 206 2.29 -13.37 -17.04
C LEU A 206 0.78 -13.53 -17.20
N GLU A 207 0.04 -13.38 -16.10
CA GLU A 207 -1.42 -13.45 -16.06
C GLU A 207 -1.94 -12.44 -15.05
N ARG A 208 -3.08 -11.80 -15.37
CA ARG A 208 -3.79 -10.87 -14.47
C ARG A 208 -5.25 -11.23 -14.41
N LYS A 209 -5.78 -11.31 -13.20
CA LYS A 209 -7.21 -11.42 -12.88
C LYS A 209 -7.61 -10.28 -11.96
N SER A 210 -8.89 -10.15 -11.67
CA SER A 210 -9.42 -9.11 -10.79
C SER A 210 -8.88 -9.17 -9.35
N ASP A 211 -8.45 -10.35 -8.89
CA ASP A 211 -8.04 -10.64 -7.52
C ASP A 211 -6.67 -11.33 -7.40
N SER A 212 -6.08 -11.73 -8.52
CA SER A 212 -4.84 -12.52 -8.53
C SER A 212 -3.96 -12.24 -9.73
N CYS A 213 -2.67 -12.52 -9.60
CA CYS A 213 -1.68 -12.41 -10.68
C CYS A 213 -0.77 -13.63 -10.72
N VAL A 214 -0.19 -13.89 -11.89
CA VAL A 214 0.96 -14.78 -12.04
C VAL A 214 2.17 -13.93 -12.43
N LEU A 215 3.17 -13.87 -11.56
CA LEU A 215 4.33 -13.03 -11.70
C LEU A 215 5.54 -13.86 -12.11
N GLU A 216 6.35 -13.35 -13.03
CA GLU A 216 7.72 -13.79 -13.17
C GLU A 216 8.59 -12.89 -12.31
N MET A 217 9.18 -13.47 -11.27
CA MET A 217 10.03 -12.78 -10.31
C MET A 217 11.44 -13.35 -10.38
N SER A 218 12.44 -12.51 -10.22
CA SER A 218 13.84 -12.94 -10.14
C SER A 218 14.49 -12.53 -8.83
N VAL A 219 15.43 -13.37 -8.39
CA VAL A 219 16.38 -13.08 -7.31
C VAL A 219 17.78 -13.32 -7.88
N ASP A 220 18.65 -12.33 -7.83
CA ASP A 220 20.00 -12.38 -8.44
C ASP A 220 19.96 -12.82 -9.91
N GLY A 221 18.94 -12.38 -10.67
CA GLY A 221 18.77 -12.72 -12.08
C GLY A 221 18.26 -14.16 -12.35
N VAL A 222 17.93 -14.93 -11.32
CA VAL A 222 17.35 -16.27 -11.48
C VAL A 222 15.84 -16.17 -11.34
N SER A 223 15.11 -16.34 -12.46
CA SER A 223 13.66 -16.19 -12.55
C SER A 223 12.90 -17.39 -11.99
N SER A 224 11.72 -17.11 -11.48
CA SER A 224 10.72 -18.08 -11.02
C SER A 224 9.32 -17.56 -11.31
N VAL A 225 8.38 -18.47 -11.59
CA VAL A 225 6.97 -18.13 -11.78
C VAL A 225 6.25 -18.29 -10.44
N VAL A 226 5.62 -17.21 -9.98
CA VAL A 226 4.99 -17.15 -8.66
C VAL A 226 3.53 -16.71 -8.84
N PRO A 227 2.55 -17.59 -8.63
CA PRO A 227 1.16 -17.19 -8.53
C PRO A 227 0.94 -16.47 -7.21
N VAL A 228 0.24 -15.35 -7.22
CA VAL A 228 -0.03 -14.52 -6.04
C VAL A 228 -1.51 -14.13 -6.00
N ASP A 229 -2.09 -14.22 -4.82
CA ASP A 229 -3.50 -13.87 -4.58
C ASP A 229 -3.59 -12.37 -4.21
N VAL A 230 -3.17 -11.53 -5.16
CA VAL A 230 -3.22 -10.06 -5.04
C VAL A 230 -3.67 -9.46 -6.36
N PRO A 231 -4.48 -8.39 -6.34
CA PRO A 231 -4.73 -7.60 -7.54
C PRO A 231 -3.43 -6.93 -8.00
N ALA A 232 -3.41 -6.45 -9.23
CA ALA A 232 -2.27 -5.71 -9.77
C ALA A 232 -2.06 -4.35 -9.05
N GLY A 233 -1.05 -3.60 -9.46
CA GLY A 233 -0.75 -2.29 -8.92
C GLY A 233 0.27 -2.31 -7.79
N TYR A 234 -0.03 -1.65 -6.66
CA TYR A 234 0.87 -1.62 -5.50
C TYR A 234 1.23 -2.98 -4.93
N ASP A 235 0.29 -3.93 -5.01
CA ASP A 235 0.50 -5.23 -4.40
C ASP A 235 1.63 -6.01 -5.08
N ILE A 236 1.94 -5.68 -6.34
CA ILE A 236 3.13 -6.21 -7.03
C ILE A 236 4.41 -5.71 -6.36
N TYR A 237 4.47 -4.40 -6.01
CA TYR A 237 5.60 -3.86 -5.22
C TYR A 237 5.64 -4.46 -3.82
N ASN A 238 4.48 -4.67 -3.20
CA ASN A 238 4.39 -5.31 -1.88
C ASN A 238 4.93 -6.74 -1.92
N CYS A 239 4.66 -7.50 -2.99
CA CYS A 239 5.24 -8.83 -3.18
C CYS A 239 6.78 -8.78 -3.29
N ALA A 240 7.33 -7.86 -4.09
CA ALA A 240 8.77 -7.71 -4.24
C ALA A 240 9.44 -7.32 -2.92
N CYS A 241 8.89 -6.36 -2.18
CA CYS A 241 9.44 -5.93 -0.90
C CYS A 241 9.38 -7.03 0.17
N VAL A 242 8.33 -7.85 0.19
CA VAL A 242 8.20 -9.00 1.10
C VAL A 242 9.27 -10.03 0.83
N VAL A 243 9.48 -10.40 -0.43
CA VAL A 243 10.57 -11.34 -0.80
C VAL A 243 11.92 -10.77 -0.38
N ALA A 244 12.21 -9.50 -0.66
CA ALA A 244 13.44 -8.84 -0.22
C ALA A 244 13.62 -8.89 1.30
N GLY A 245 12.55 -8.57 2.06
CA GLY A 245 12.56 -8.64 3.51
C GLY A 245 12.81 -10.04 4.07
N LEU A 246 12.19 -11.06 3.48
CA LEU A 246 12.39 -12.45 3.89
C LEU A 246 13.83 -12.95 3.57
N LEU A 247 14.38 -12.56 2.42
CA LEU A 247 15.79 -12.86 2.08
C LEU A 247 16.76 -12.17 3.06
N ALA A 248 16.55 -10.89 3.35
CA ALA A 248 17.32 -10.14 4.34
C ALA A 248 17.24 -10.78 5.73
N PHE A 249 16.09 -11.38 6.04
CA PHE A 249 15.86 -12.10 7.29
C PHE A 249 16.52 -13.48 7.33
N GLY A 250 17.11 -13.94 6.22
CA GLY A 250 17.87 -15.17 6.10
C GLY A 250 17.08 -16.38 5.59
N PHE A 251 15.86 -16.18 5.08
CA PHE A 251 15.10 -17.26 4.46
C PHE A 251 15.56 -17.50 3.01
N PRO A 252 15.67 -18.75 2.53
CA PRO A 252 16.01 -19.04 1.13
C PRO A 252 14.86 -18.63 0.21
N LYS A 253 15.20 -18.22 -1.03
CA LYS A 253 14.25 -17.70 -2.02
C LYS A 253 13.10 -18.64 -2.34
N GLU A 254 13.37 -19.95 -2.35
CA GLU A 254 12.36 -20.96 -2.64
C GLU A 254 11.25 -20.94 -1.58
N ARG A 255 11.64 -20.83 -0.29
CA ARG A 255 10.67 -20.70 0.80
C ARG A 255 9.92 -19.36 0.75
N ALA A 256 10.61 -18.27 0.41
CA ALA A 256 9.98 -16.95 0.27
C ALA A 256 8.93 -16.95 -0.85
N PHE A 257 9.24 -17.51 -2.01
CA PHE A 257 8.29 -17.62 -3.12
C PHE A 257 7.13 -18.57 -2.82
N GLU A 258 7.40 -19.73 -2.22
CA GLU A 258 6.34 -20.66 -1.82
C GLU A 258 5.38 -20.02 -0.80
N ALA A 259 5.92 -19.31 0.19
CA ALA A 259 5.12 -18.67 1.21
C ALA A 259 4.30 -17.50 0.65
N LEU A 260 4.88 -16.71 -0.26
CA LEU A 260 4.18 -15.66 -0.98
C LEU A 260 3.02 -16.22 -1.82
N GLY A 261 3.23 -17.33 -2.53
CA GLY A 261 2.19 -17.99 -3.33
C GLY A 261 1.05 -18.59 -2.50
N LYS A 262 1.25 -18.79 -1.20
CA LYS A 262 0.22 -19.23 -0.25
C LYS A 262 -0.52 -18.08 0.45
N PHE A 263 -0.09 -16.85 0.21
CA PHE A 263 -0.75 -15.69 0.77
C PHE A 263 -2.21 -15.62 0.33
N LYS A 264 -3.07 -15.28 1.27
CA LYS A 264 -4.48 -15.01 1.02
C LYS A 264 -4.83 -13.60 1.46
N HIS A 265 -5.49 -12.86 0.58
CA HIS A 265 -6.02 -11.55 0.93
C HIS A 265 -6.92 -11.67 2.17
N GLY A 266 -6.62 -10.88 3.19
CA GLY A 266 -7.45 -10.73 4.37
C GLY A 266 -8.34 -9.48 4.27
N PHE A 267 -9.14 -9.25 5.30
CA PHE A 267 -10.04 -8.10 5.42
C PHE A 267 -9.32 -6.75 5.24
N GLY A 268 -9.95 -5.83 4.52
CA GLY A 268 -9.71 -4.39 4.69
C GLY A 268 -9.09 -3.59 3.55
N ARG A 269 -8.47 -4.17 2.49
CA ARG A 269 -7.90 -3.35 1.40
C ARG A 269 -8.31 -3.75 -0.02
N SER A 270 -8.98 -4.86 -0.19
CA SER A 270 -9.64 -5.31 -1.43
C SER A 270 -10.68 -6.37 -1.04
N GLU A 271 -11.43 -6.11 0.03
CA GLU A 271 -12.47 -7.02 0.51
C GLU A 271 -13.63 -7.02 -0.48
N VAL A 272 -14.14 -8.20 -0.82
CA VAL A 272 -15.35 -8.36 -1.61
C VAL A 272 -16.48 -8.81 -0.71
N LEU A 273 -17.50 -7.98 -0.59
CA LEU A 273 -18.73 -8.27 0.13
C LEU A 273 -19.79 -8.81 -0.84
N ASP A 274 -20.59 -9.77 -0.40
CA ASP A 274 -21.84 -10.12 -1.06
C ASP A 274 -22.99 -9.33 -0.42
N VAL A 275 -23.53 -8.39 -1.18
CA VAL A 275 -24.66 -7.55 -0.77
C VAL A 275 -25.89 -8.01 -1.54
N HIS A 276 -26.63 -8.96 -0.96
CA HIS A 276 -27.85 -9.54 -1.57
C HIS A 276 -27.65 -10.08 -2.99
N GLY A 277 -26.48 -10.69 -3.26
CA GLY A 277 -26.11 -11.24 -4.56
C GLY A 277 -25.27 -10.29 -5.44
N THR A 278 -25.15 -9.03 -5.08
CA THR A 278 -24.24 -8.06 -5.72
C THR A 278 -22.85 -8.16 -5.10
N LYS A 279 -21.83 -8.37 -5.92
CA LYS A 279 -20.43 -8.33 -5.45
C LYS A 279 -19.96 -6.89 -5.33
N VAL A 280 -19.66 -6.49 -4.12
CA VAL A 280 -19.20 -5.15 -3.76
C VAL A 280 -17.76 -5.22 -3.30
N ARG A 281 -16.81 -4.70 -4.10
CA ARG A 281 -15.40 -4.63 -3.77
C ARG A 281 -15.11 -3.31 -3.06
N LEU A 282 -14.54 -3.38 -1.86
CA LEU A 282 -14.11 -2.22 -1.09
C LEU A 282 -12.65 -1.92 -1.37
N MET A 283 -12.34 -0.67 -1.73
CA MET A 283 -10.99 -0.20 -2.00
C MET A 283 -10.69 1.07 -1.21
N LEU A 284 -9.54 1.06 -0.51
CA LEU A 284 -9.10 2.19 0.30
C LEU A 284 -8.33 3.20 -0.55
N MET A 285 -8.85 4.43 -0.66
CA MET A 285 -8.12 5.61 -1.13
C MET A 285 -7.67 6.46 0.05
N LYS A 286 -6.40 6.84 0.12
CA LYS A 286 -5.87 7.63 1.24
C LYS A 286 -5.25 8.95 0.77
N ASN A 287 -4.70 8.97 -0.43
CA ASN A 287 -3.97 10.07 -1.02
C ASN A 287 -4.10 10.01 -2.56
N PRO A 288 -3.65 11.04 -3.30
CA PRO A 288 -3.76 11.07 -4.77
C PRO A 288 -3.14 9.83 -5.44
N ALA A 289 -1.95 9.45 -4.99
CA ALA A 289 -1.23 8.31 -5.53
C ALA A 289 -2.01 6.99 -5.36
N GLY A 290 -2.54 6.74 -4.15
CA GLY A 290 -3.39 5.57 -3.89
C GLY A 290 -4.69 5.58 -4.69
N CYS A 291 -5.31 6.76 -4.85
CA CYS A 291 -6.51 6.93 -5.67
C CYS A 291 -6.23 6.62 -7.15
N ASN A 292 -5.13 7.13 -7.70
CA ASN A 292 -4.73 6.89 -9.09
C ASN A 292 -4.46 5.40 -9.36
N GLN A 293 -3.95 4.65 -8.36
CA GLN A 293 -3.82 3.20 -8.52
C GLN A 293 -5.16 2.48 -8.62
N ILE A 294 -6.16 2.90 -7.85
CA ILE A 294 -7.51 2.36 -7.97
C ILE A 294 -8.09 2.71 -9.34
N ILE A 295 -7.91 3.95 -9.79
CA ILE A 295 -8.35 4.38 -11.12
C ILE A 295 -7.65 3.54 -12.21
N ASN A 296 -6.35 3.34 -12.13
CA ASN A 296 -5.60 2.52 -13.07
C ASN A 296 -6.09 1.06 -13.08
N LEU A 297 -6.38 0.49 -11.91
CA LEU A 297 -6.98 -0.84 -11.81
C LEU A 297 -8.33 -0.89 -12.54
N LEU A 298 -9.21 0.08 -12.27
CA LEU A 298 -10.54 0.15 -12.86
C LEU A 298 -10.53 0.37 -14.38
N LEU A 299 -9.57 1.12 -14.91
CA LEU A 299 -9.39 1.33 -16.35
C LEU A 299 -8.95 0.06 -17.08
N ASN A 300 -8.24 -0.84 -16.39
CA ASN A 300 -7.71 -2.07 -16.96
C ASN A 300 -8.54 -3.31 -16.60
N GLU A 301 -9.72 -3.13 -16.02
CA GLU A 301 -10.66 -4.22 -15.76
C GLU A 301 -11.50 -4.54 -17.00
N THR A 302 -11.84 -5.82 -17.13
CA THR A 302 -12.66 -6.34 -18.24
C THR A 302 -14.16 -6.11 -18.04
N ASP A 303 -14.59 -5.78 -16.80
CA ASP A 303 -16.01 -5.52 -16.48
C ASP A 303 -16.33 -4.03 -16.69
N GLU A 304 -16.68 -3.68 -17.93
CA GLU A 304 -17.01 -2.30 -18.31
C GLU A 304 -18.28 -1.78 -17.62
N ASP A 305 -19.20 -2.67 -17.23
CA ASP A 305 -20.49 -2.30 -16.61
C ASP A 305 -20.40 -2.16 -15.07
N MET A 306 -19.22 -2.35 -14.47
CA MET A 306 -19.07 -2.25 -13.03
C MET A 306 -19.48 -0.87 -12.49
N GLY A 307 -20.32 -0.88 -11.45
CA GLY A 307 -20.77 0.33 -10.75
C GLY A 307 -19.67 1.00 -9.96
N LEU A 308 -19.70 2.33 -9.85
CA LEU A 308 -18.76 3.13 -9.07
C LEU A 308 -19.47 3.81 -7.89
N VAL A 309 -18.94 3.62 -6.70
CA VAL A 309 -19.35 4.36 -5.49
C VAL A 309 -18.12 5.00 -4.88
N CYS A 310 -18.22 6.28 -4.53
CA CYS A 310 -17.13 7.02 -3.88
C CYS A 310 -17.62 7.52 -2.52
N ILE A 311 -16.94 7.13 -1.44
CA ILE A 311 -17.28 7.54 -0.08
C ILE A 311 -16.13 8.38 0.49
N LEU A 312 -16.42 9.60 0.92
CA LEU A 312 -15.42 10.55 1.39
C LEU A 312 -15.83 11.16 2.72
N ASN A 313 -14.97 11.05 3.72
CA ASN A 313 -15.09 11.70 5.02
C ASN A 313 -13.89 12.65 5.24
N ASP A 314 -13.98 13.50 6.28
CA ASP A 314 -12.93 14.43 6.71
C ASP A 314 -12.60 14.30 8.19
N GLN A 315 -12.66 13.06 8.69
CA GLN A 315 -12.32 12.77 10.08
C GLN A 315 -10.83 13.01 10.34
N GLU A 316 -10.44 13.21 11.59
CA GLU A 316 -9.05 13.52 11.99
C GLU A 316 -8.04 12.46 11.49
N CYS A 317 -8.46 11.19 11.40
CA CYS A 317 -7.64 10.09 10.86
C CYS A 317 -7.50 10.07 9.34
N ASP A 318 -8.39 10.78 8.62
CA ASP A 318 -8.35 10.91 7.14
C ASP A 318 -7.56 12.14 6.68
N GLY A 319 -7.29 13.08 7.60
CA GLY A 319 -6.92 14.45 7.31
C GLY A 319 -8.17 15.30 7.01
N THR A 320 -8.19 16.53 7.51
CA THR A 320 -9.34 17.43 7.36
C THR A 320 -9.37 18.13 6.00
N ASP A 321 -8.23 18.17 5.30
CA ASP A 321 -8.13 18.71 3.94
C ASP A 321 -8.44 17.61 2.92
N VAL A 322 -9.61 17.71 2.29
CA VAL A 322 -10.03 16.78 1.21
C VAL A 322 -9.67 17.28 -0.19
N SER A 323 -8.97 18.43 -0.31
CA SER A 323 -8.64 19.02 -1.62
C SER A 323 -7.74 18.12 -2.48
N TRP A 324 -7.04 17.17 -1.86
CA TRP A 324 -6.22 16.17 -2.55
C TRP A 324 -6.98 15.34 -3.60
N ILE A 325 -8.33 15.25 -3.50
CA ILE A 325 -9.15 14.57 -4.52
C ILE A 325 -9.01 15.23 -5.90
N TYR A 326 -8.64 16.53 -5.96
CA TYR A 326 -8.41 17.24 -7.21
C TYR A 326 -7.06 16.91 -7.86
N ASP A 327 -6.13 16.35 -7.10
CA ASP A 327 -4.84 15.87 -7.60
C ASP A 327 -4.92 14.43 -8.16
N ALA A 328 -6.06 13.74 -8.00
CA ALA A 328 -6.29 12.42 -8.57
C ALA A 328 -6.94 12.52 -9.97
N GLY A 329 -6.59 11.61 -10.86
CA GLY A 329 -6.96 11.63 -12.28
C GLY A 329 -8.36 11.06 -12.59
N TRP A 330 -9.37 11.54 -11.90
CA TRP A 330 -10.77 11.12 -12.09
C TRP A 330 -11.28 11.33 -13.52
N GLU A 331 -10.67 12.22 -14.30
CA GLU A 331 -10.97 12.46 -15.71
C GLU A 331 -10.91 11.18 -16.54
N ALA A 332 -9.91 10.35 -16.27
CA ALA A 332 -9.74 9.09 -16.99
C ALA A 332 -10.91 8.12 -16.74
N ILE A 333 -11.32 7.94 -15.48
CA ILE A 333 -12.46 7.06 -15.19
C ILE A 333 -13.79 7.66 -15.65
N CYS A 334 -13.97 8.99 -15.57
CA CYS A 334 -15.17 9.67 -16.02
C CYS A 334 -15.33 9.67 -17.55
N ALA A 335 -14.26 9.43 -18.31
CA ALA A 335 -14.36 9.21 -19.76
C ALA A 335 -15.04 7.87 -20.10
N HIS A 336 -14.99 6.89 -19.20
CA HIS A 336 -15.57 5.54 -19.40
C HIS A 336 -16.83 5.31 -18.56
N LYS A 337 -16.98 5.99 -17.41
CA LYS A 337 -18.15 5.85 -16.51
C LYS A 337 -19.04 7.07 -16.55
N THR A 338 -20.31 6.87 -16.79
CA THR A 338 -21.32 7.93 -16.90
C THR A 338 -22.14 8.12 -15.63
N SER A 339 -21.97 7.26 -14.64
CA SER A 339 -22.70 7.34 -13.38
C SER A 339 -21.86 6.89 -12.19
N ALA A 340 -22.11 7.52 -11.03
CA ALA A 340 -21.54 7.17 -9.74
C ALA A 340 -22.50 7.54 -8.60
N ILE A 341 -22.33 6.86 -7.44
CA ILE A 341 -22.95 7.27 -6.18
C ILE A 341 -21.86 7.86 -5.30
N CYS A 342 -22.11 9.04 -4.74
CA CYS A 342 -21.25 9.68 -3.74
C CYS A 342 -21.90 9.58 -2.35
N SER A 343 -21.10 9.30 -1.32
CA SER A 343 -21.58 9.14 0.05
C SER A 343 -20.51 9.65 1.06
N GLY A 344 -20.87 9.65 2.34
CA GLY A 344 -20.01 10.11 3.41
C GLY A 344 -20.25 11.58 3.78
N ASP A 345 -19.42 12.10 4.70
CA ASP A 345 -19.54 13.47 5.23
C ASP A 345 -19.24 14.55 4.17
N ARG A 346 -18.43 14.19 3.16
CA ARG A 346 -17.98 15.05 2.06
C ARG A 346 -18.48 14.56 0.69
N ALA A 347 -19.68 13.99 0.67
CA ALA A 347 -20.30 13.44 -0.55
C ALA A 347 -20.45 14.49 -1.66
N GLU A 348 -20.80 15.75 -1.28
CA GLU A 348 -20.96 16.86 -2.22
C GLU A 348 -19.64 17.29 -2.86
N ASP A 349 -18.53 17.29 -2.10
CA ASP A 349 -17.20 17.61 -2.63
C ASP A 349 -16.79 16.54 -3.65
N MET A 350 -17.02 15.27 -3.35
CA MET A 350 -16.73 14.19 -4.28
C MET A 350 -17.62 14.26 -5.53
N ALA A 351 -18.91 14.54 -5.37
CA ALA A 351 -19.85 14.73 -6.49
C ALA A 351 -19.42 15.90 -7.38
N LEU A 352 -19.00 17.00 -6.77
CA LEU A 352 -18.47 18.15 -7.48
C LEU A 352 -17.19 17.81 -8.24
N ARG A 353 -16.28 17.05 -7.61
CA ARG A 353 -15.04 16.59 -8.26
C ARG A 353 -15.33 15.73 -9.50
N LEU A 354 -16.24 14.73 -9.39
CA LEU A 354 -16.61 13.89 -10.53
C LEU A 354 -17.27 14.71 -11.66
N LYS A 355 -18.13 15.68 -11.31
CA LYS A 355 -18.71 16.59 -12.29
C LYS A 355 -17.64 17.37 -13.05
N TYR A 356 -16.63 17.92 -12.35
CA TYR A 356 -15.51 18.62 -12.99
C TYR A 356 -14.61 17.68 -13.80
N ALA A 357 -14.55 16.42 -13.44
CA ALA A 357 -13.86 15.38 -14.20
C ALA A 357 -14.60 14.96 -15.49
N GLY A 358 -15.80 15.51 -15.73
CA GLY A 358 -16.56 15.25 -16.96
C GLY A 358 -17.75 14.31 -16.80
N MET A 359 -18.04 13.79 -15.61
CA MET A 359 -19.22 12.96 -15.38
C MET A 359 -20.51 13.80 -15.51
N PRO A 360 -21.52 13.35 -16.26
CA PRO A 360 -22.80 14.05 -16.36
C PRO A 360 -23.44 14.24 -14.98
N ALA A 361 -23.90 15.45 -14.66
CA ALA A 361 -24.53 15.74 -13.37
C ALA A 361 -25.76 14.85 -13.11
N SER A 362 -26.50 14.45 -14.16
CA SER A 362 -27.63 13.52 -14.06
C SER A 362 -27.23 12.09 -13.72
N GLY A 363 -25.94 11.73 -13.89
CA GLY A 363 -25.39 10.44 -13.55
C GLY A 363 -24.84 10.37 -12.12
N ILE A 364 -24.73 11.53 -11.42
CA ILE A 364 -24.19 11.59 -10.06
C ILE A 364 -25.35 11.59 -9.07
N ARG A 365 -25.36 10.60 -8.16
CA ARG A 365 -26.33 10.51 -7.06
C ARG A 365 -25.61 10.67 -5.73
N ILE A 366 -26.25 11.31 -4.77
CA ILE A 366 -25.74 11.44 -3.41
C ILE A 366 -26.66 10.68 -2.47
N LEU A 367 -26.06 9.78 -1.67
CA LEU A 367 -26.74 9.01 -0.61
C LEU A 367 -25.90 9.11 0.66
N HIS A 368 -26.37 9.81 1.67
CA HIS A 368 -25.64 10.02 2.93
C HIS A 368 -25.77 8.83 3.90
N ASP A 369 -26.94 8.20 3.95
CA ASP A 369 -27.17 7.06 4.86
C ASP A 369 -26.57 5.77 4.27
N TYR A 370 -25.67 5.14 5.02
CA TYR A 370 -25.05 3.89 4.59
C TYR A 370 -26.02 2.70 4.52
N GLY A 371 -27.13 2.75 5.27
CA GLY A 371 -28.17 1.73 5.17
C GLY A 371 -28.90 1.82 3.83
N GLU A 372 -29.31 3.04 3.42
CA GLU A 372 -29.91 3.29 2.10
C GLU A 372 -28.94 2.92 0.97
N LEU A 373 -27.64 3.24 1.15
CA LEU A 373 -26.62 2.87 0.19
C LEU A 373 -26.49 1.35 0.05
N ILE A 374 -26.48 0.59 1.15
CA ILE A 374 -26.41 -0.88 1.13
C ILE A 374 -27.65 -1.48 0.45
N GLU A 375 -28.83 -0.96 0.74
CA GLU A 375 -30.05 -1.39 0.05
C GLU A 375 -30.00 -1.12 -1.46
N GLU A 376 -29.50 0.05 -1.86
CA GLU A 376 -29.32 0.41 -3.26
C GLU A 376 -28.31 -0.52 -3.97
N LEU A 377 -27.19 -0.82 -3.30
CA LEU A 377 -26.19 -1.78 -3.80
C LEU A 377 -26.81 -3.16 -4.03
N GLY A 378 -27.64 -3.65 -3.11
CA GLY A 378 -28.35 -4.93 -3.25
C GLY A 378 -29.36 -4.97 -4.38
N ARG A 379 -29.77 -3.83 -4.95
CA ARG A 379 -30.67 -3.73 -6.11
C ARG A 379 -29.92 -3.64 -7.44
N MET A 380 -28.58 -3.45 -7.39
CA MET A 380 -27.79 -3.36 -8.61
C MET A 380 -27.57 -4.77 -9.20
N GLU A 381 -27.88 -4.94 -10.47
CA GLU A 381 -27.67 -6.19 -11.22
C GLU A 381 -26.24 -6.30 -11.80
N ARG A 382 -25.27 -5.64 -11.16
CA ARG A 382 -23.87 -5.56 -11.62
C ARG A 382 -22.91 -5.48 -10.46
N ASN A 383 -21.66 -5.91 -10.67
CA ASN A 383 -20.61 -5.74 -9.69
C ASN A 383 -20.37 -4.25 -9.37
N VAL A 384 -19.95 -3.93 -8.16
CA VAL A 384 -19.72 -2.55 -7.72
C VAL A 384 -18.34 -2.43 -7.08
N THR A 385 -17.62 -1.38 -7.41
CA THR A 385 -16.45 -0.96 -6.66
C THR A 385 -16.79 0.25 -5.80
N VAL A 386 -16.57 0.11 -4.50
CA VAL A 386 -16.67 1.18 -3.51
C VAL A 386 -15.26 1.67 -3.22
N VAL A 387 -14.97 2.92 -3.55
CA VAL A 387 -13.72 3.61 -3.28
C VAL A 387 -13.95 4.54 -2.10
N ALA A 388 -13.29 4.29 -0.98
CA ALA A 388 -13.53 5.03 0.26
C ALA A 388 -12.23 5.42 0.95
N ASN A 389 -12.20 6.57 1.66
CA ASN A 389 -11.09 6.86 2.56
C ASN A 389 -11.25 6.08 3.89
N TYR A 390 -10.28 6.19 4.79
CA TYR A 390 -10.13 5.25 5.90
C TYR A 390 -11.34 5.19 6.83
N SER A 391 -11.79 6.34 7.36
CA SER A 391 -12.92 6.36 8.29
C SER A 391 -14.23 5.99 7.59
N ALA A 392 -14.41 6.43 6.35
CA ALA A 392 -15.56 6.10 5.51
C ALA A 392 -15.64 4.59 5.24
N MET A 393 -14.52 3.96 4.91
CA MET A 393 -14.44 2.52 4.68
C MET A 393 -14.82 1.74 5.95
N LEU A 394 -14.26 2.13 7.11
CA LEU A 394 -14.58 1.49 8.39
C LEU A 394 -16.06 1.63 8.76
N ALA A 395 -16.62 2.84 8.62
CA ALA A 395 -18.02 3.11 8.94
C ALA A 395 -18.98 2.35 8.01
N PHE A 396 -18.71 2.38 6.70
CA PHE A 396 -19.49 1.63 5.71
C PHE A 396 -19.43 0.12 6.00
N ARG A 397 -18.21 -0.42 6.22
CA ARG A 397 -18.00 -1.85 6.50
C ARG A 397 -18.69 -2.29 7.80
N ALA A 398 -18.65 -1.48 8.84
CA ALA A 398 -19.35 -1.76 10.11
C ALA A 398 -20.87 -1.79 9.91
N LYS A 399 -21.42 -0.85 9.13
CA LYS A 399 -22.84 -0.84 8.79
C LYS A 399 -23.23 -2.06 7.96
N ALA A 400 -22.41 -2.42 6.94
CA ALA A 400 -22.61 -3.60 6.13
C ALA A 400 -22.59 -4.89 6.96
N ALA A 401 -21.64 -5.01 7.92
CA ALA A 401 -21.59 -6.14 8.83
C ALA A 401 -22.88 -6.27 9.65
N SER A 402 -23.40 -5.16 10.18
CA SER A 402 -24.64 -5.13 10.95
C SER A 402 -25.87 -5.52 10.12
N VAL A 403 -25.95 -5.08 8.87
CA VAL A 403 -27.10 -5.34 7.98
C VAL A 403 -27.07 -6.76 7.40
N LEU A 404 -25.86 -7.23 7.02
CA LEU A 404 -25.68 -8.52 6.33
C LEU A 404 -25.31 -9.67 7.27
N GLY A 405 -25.16 -9.41 8.57
CA GLY A 405 -24.76 -10.45 9.55
C GLY A 405 -23.34 -10.96 9.38
N LEU A 406 -22.41 -10.12 8.88
CA LEU A 406 -21.01 -10.48 8.69
C LEU A 406 -20.21 -10.32 9.97
N ALA A 407 -19.07 -11.01 10.08
CA ALA A 407 -18.11 -10.82 11.17
C ALA A 407 -17.60 -9.35 11.22
N GLY A 408 -17.29 -8.87 12.43
CA GLY A 408 -16.72 -7.54 12.62
C GLY A 408 -15.38 -7.38 11.90
N PHE A 409 -15.02 -6.15 11.52
CA PHE A 409 -13.79 -5.84 10.77
C PHE A 409 -12.51 -6.35 11.47
N TRP A 410 -12.51 -6.43 12.80
CA TRP A 410 -11.37 -6.84 13.64
C TRP A 410 -11.44 -8.29 14.14
N GLU A 411 -12.48 -9.04 13.75
CA GLU A 411 -12.75 -10.40 14.24
C GLU A 411 -12.37 -11.50 13.22
N GLY A 412 -11.83 -11.09 12.06
CA GLY A 412 -11.43 -11.97 10.97
C GLY A 412 -9.93 -12.28 10.92
#